data_1baa90c40f125972079198f0dc53491c
#
_entry.id   1baa90c40f125972079198f0dc53491c
#
_cell.length_a   1.000
_cell.length_b   1.000
_cell.length_c   1.000
_cell.angle_alpha   90.00
_cell.angle_beta   90.00
_cell.angle_gamma   90.00
#
_symmetry.space_group_name_H-M   'P 1'
#
loop_
_entity.id
_entity.type
_entity.pdbx_description
1 polymer ?
#
loop_
_entity_poly.entity_id
_entity_poly.type
_entity_poly.pdbx_seq_one_letter_code
_entity_poly.pdbx_strand_id
1 'polypeptide(L)'
;MREALMKIVFFPKTSGPCREWPGYDAQWTLMPAFNLGGNLFSGRIASDEKMYYWNTEYLVFVQFFTIDNHEAYSKVEHSLFIGRTYPIQIASRIIGQATLLDFSYT
;
A
#
# COMPACT_ATOMS: atom_id res chain seq x y z
N MET A 1 -7.33 8.34 13.42
CA MET A 1 -6.66 7.34 12.57
C MET A 1 -7.27 7.36 11.17
N ARG A 2 -6.44 7.21 10.17
CA ARG A 2 -6.89 7.19 8.76
C ARG A 2 -6.69 5.78 8.24
N GLU A 3 -7.78 5.19 7.76
CA GLU A 3 -7.79 3.80 7.35
C GLU A 3 -8.42 3.67 5.97
N ALA A 4 -7.79 2.89 5.12
CA ALA A 4 -8.29 2.58 3.79
C ALA A 4 -8.52 1.08 3.65
N LEU A 5 -9.60 0.69 2.99
CA LEU A 5 -9.79 -0.67 2.53
C LEU A 5 -9.24 -0.74 1.11
N MET A 6 -8.26 -1.59 0.90
CA MET A 6 -7.54 -1.68 -0.38
C MET A 6 -7.41 -3.12 -0.84
N LYS A 7 -7.43 -3.28 -2.16
CA LYS A 7 -7.04 -4.53 -2.81
C LYS A 7 -5.60 -4.35 -3.29
N ILE A 8 -4.67 -5.13 -2.73
CA ILE A 8 -3.25 -5.01 -3.02
C ILE A 8 -2.73 -6.20 -3.81
N VAL A 9 -1.77 -5.92 -4.69
CA VAL A 9 -1.05 -6.92 -5.48
C VAL A 9 0.42 -6.55 -5.46
N PHE A 10 1.27 -7.51 -5.13
CA PHE A 10 2.73 -7.33 -5.21
C PHE A 10 3.28 -7.94 -6.47
N PHE A 11 4.23 -7.27 -7.09
CA PHE A 11 4.85 -7.70 -8.34
C PHE A 11 6.08 -8.56 -8.06
N PRO A 12 6.34 -9.60 -8.87
CA PRO A 12 7.53 -10.43 -8.71
C PRO A 12 8.81 -9.60 -8.85
N LYS A 13 9.82 -9.96 -8.07
CA LYS A 13 11.17 -9.46 -8.29
C LYS A 13 11.79 -10.18 -9.48
N THR A 14 12.32 -9.42 -10.42
CA THR A 14 12.96 -9.96 -11.63
C THR A 14 14.46 -10.05 -11.51
N SER A 15 15.05 -9.49 -10.45
CA SER A 15 16.50 -9.49 -10.23
C SER A 15 16.82 -9.46 -8.73
N GLY A 16 18.06 -9.77 -8.41
CA GLY A 16 18.54 -9.75 -7.03
C GLY A 16 18.31 -11.07 -6.29
N PRO A 17 18.73 -11.16 -5.03
CA PRO A 17 18.68 -12.41 -4.26
C PRO A 17 17.29 -12.93 -3.98
N CYS A 18 16.27 -12.07 -4.03
CA CYS A 18 14.89 -12.42 -3.73
C CYS A 18 14.07 -12.79 -4.97
N ARG A 19 14.67 -12.86 -6.14
CA ARG A 19 13.95 -13.13 -7.40
C ARG A 19 13.24 -14.48 -7.45
N GLU A 20 13.73 -15.46 -6.67
CA GLU A 20 13.16 -16.80 -6.62
C GLU A 20 12.15 -16.97 -5.49
N TRP A 21 11.91 -15.93 -4.71
CA TRP A 21 10.93 -16.00 -3.64
C TRP A 21 9.52 -16.03 -4.23
N PRO A 22 8.59 -16.77 -3.61
CA PRO A 22 7.20 -16.82 -4.09
C PRO A 22 6.41 -15.56 -3.75
N GLY A 23 6.93 -14.72 -2.87
CA GLY A 23 6.25 -13.49 -2.43
C GLY A 23 7.07 -12.77 -1.37
N TYR A 24 6.46 -11.72 -0.79
CA TYR A 24 7.02 -11.02 0.37
C TYR A 24 6.53 -11.64 1.67
N ASP A 25 7.44 -11.81 2.63
CA ASP A 25 7.07 -12.09 4.00
C ASP A 25 6.30 -10.88 4.56
N ALA A 26 5.14 -11.12 5.16
CA ALA A 26 4.30 -10.04 5.66
C ALA A 26 4.98 -9.22 6.76
N GLN A 27 5.88 -9.82 7.54
CA GLN A 27 6.62 -9.08 8.57
C GLN A 27 7.56 -8.03 7.98
N TRP A 28 8.09 -8.27 6.78
CA TRP A 28 9.03 -7.37 6.12
C TRP A 28 8.36 -6.27 5.31
N THR A 29 7.06 -6.43 4.99
CA THR A 29 6.31 -5.49 4.16
C THR A 29 5.24 -4.74 4.94
N LEU A 30 5.39 -4.63 6.27
CA LEU A 30 4.36 -4.07 7.14
C LEU A 30 4.05 -2.59 6.88
N MET A 31 5.03 -1.81 6.44
CA MET A 31 4.86 -0.36 6.25
C MET A 31 5.50 0.13 4.95
N PRO A 32 5.02 -0.31 3.79
CA PRO A 32 5.50 0.27 2.53
C PRO A 32 4.96 1.69 2.34
N ALA A 33 5.51 2.40 1.35
CA ALA A 33 5.00 3.69 0.95
C ALA A 33 3.95 3.53 -0.13
N PHE A 34 2.85 4.28 -0.03
CA PHE A 34 1.81 4.36 -1.04
C PHE A 34 1.92 5.72 -1.73
N ASN A 35 2.01 5.69 -3.06
CA ASN A 35 2.07 6.92 -3.84
C ASN A 35 0.64 7.39 -4.13
N LEU A 36 0.17 8.31 -3.33
CA LEU A 36 -1.18 8.86 -3.41
C LEU A 36 -1.14 10.18 -4.17
N GLY A 37 -1.26 10.09 -5.49
CA GLY A 37 -1.29 11.27 -6.35
C GLY A 37 0.02 12.04 -6.41
N GLY A 38 1.17 11.37 -6.30
CA GLY A 38 2.48 11.97 -6.33
C GLY A 38 3.12 12.23 -4.97
N ASN A 39 2.38 12.02 -3.89
CA ASN A 39 2.89 12.14 -2.52
C ASN A 39 3.00 10.74 -1.90
N LEU A 40 4.16 10.46 -1.28
CA LEU A 40 4.39 9.18 -0.63
C LEU A 40 3.93 9.23 0.83
N PHE A 41 3.09 8.29 1.21
CA PHE A 41 2.63 8.12 2.58
C PHE A 41 2.90 6.69 3.04
N SER A 42 3.56 6.55 4.17
CA SER A 42 3.74 5.23 4.77
C SER A 42 2.39 4.70 5.26
N GLY A 43 2.07 3.49 4.87
CA GLY A 43 0.85 2.82 5.28
C GLY A 43 1.14 1.49 5.92
N ARG A 44 0.56 1.23 7.09
CA ARG A 44 0.66 -0.06 7.76
C ARG A 44 -0.43 -1.00 7.24
N ILE A 45 -0.02 -2.10 6.64
CA ILE A 45 -0.94 -3.12 6.16
C ILE A 45 -1.37 -3.98 7.35
N ALA A 46 -2.66 -3.95 7.66
CA ALA A 46 -3.26 -4.77 8.71
C ALA A 46 -3.97 -5.95 8.04
N SER A 47 -3.42 -7.14 8.18
CA SER A 47 -4.02 -8.37 7.67
C SER A 47 -3.50 -9.57 8.47
N ASP A 48 -4.18 -10.72 8.31
CA ASP A 48 -3.77 -11.98 8.92
C ASP A 48 -2.83 -12.79 8.03
N GLU A 49 -2.47 -12.26 6.87
CA GLU A 49 -1.58 -12.93 5.94
C GLU A 49 -0.16 -13.04 6.50
N LYS A 50 0.46 -14.20 6.32
CA LYS A 50 1.86 -14.42 6.67
C LYS A 50 2.79 -14.14 5.52
N MET A 51 2.30 -14.28 4.30
CA MET A 51 3.04 -14.04 3.07
C MET A 51 2.12 -13.45 2.00
N TYR A 52 2.66 -12.50 1.23
CA TYR A 52 1.97 -11.93 0.08
C TYR A 52 2.62 -12.51 -1.18
N TYR A 53 1.94 -13.46 -1.81
CA TYR A 53 2.41 -14.10 -3.04
C TYR A 53 2.32 -13.14 -4.21
N TRP A 54 3.25 -13.27 -5.16
CA TRP A 54 3.27 -12.44 -6.36
C TRP A 54 1.97 -12.56 -7.16
N ASN A 55 1.54 -11.45 -7.74
CA ASN A 55 0.38 -11.39 -8.64
C ASN A 55 -0.92 -11.92 -8.03
N THR A 56 -1.02 -11.91 -6.71
CA THR A 56 -2.19 -12.36 -5.97
C THR A 56 -2.87 -11.16 -5.32
N GLU A 57 -4.19 -11.07 -5.47
CA GLU A 57 -4.96 -9.99 -4.86
C GLU A 57 -5.26 -10.29 -3.40
N TYR A 58 -5.01 -9.30 -2.53
CA TYR A 58 -5.35 -9.37 -1.12
C TYR A 58 -6.22 -8.18 -0.73
N LEU A 59 -7.30 -8.46 -0.02
CA LEU A 59 -8.15 -7.41 0.56
C LEU A 59 -7.63 -7.11 1.95
N VAL A 60 -7.16 -5.87 2.17
CA VAL A 60 -6.51 -5.48 3.42
C VAL A 60 -6.97 -4.10 3.86
N PHE A 61 -6.82 -3.84 5.16
CA PHE A 61 -6.91 -2.48 5.69
C PHE A 61 -5.50 -1.89 5.77
N VAL A 62 -5.38 -0.64 5.37
CA VAL A 62 -4.12 0.10 5.43
C VAL A 62 -4.33 1.31 6.33
N GLN A 63 -3.48 1.44 7.35
CA GLN A 63 -3.53 2.53 8.30
C GLN A 63 -2.46 3.57 7.93
N PHE A 64 -2.89 4.81 7.69
CA PHE A 64 -2.01 5.91 7.31
C PHE A 64 -1.80 6.84 8.50
N PHE A 65 -0.75 6.57 9.28
CA PHE A 65 -0.45 7.37 10.48
C PHE A 65 0.07 8.77 10.14
N THR A 66 0.66 8.94 8.96
CA THR A 66 1.19 10.22 8.51
C THR A 66 0.12 11.16 7.95
N ILE A 67 -1.08 10.65 7.71
CA ILE A 67 -2.26 11.48 7.38
C ILE A 67 -3.04 11.70 8.70
N ASP A 68 -2.42 12.39 9.64
CA ASP A 68 -2.94 12.51 11.01
C ASP A 68 -3.60 13.86 11.30
N ASN A 69 -3.55 14.79 10.38
CA ASN A 69 -4.15 16.11 10.53
C ASN A 69 -4.81 16.57 9.22
N HIS A 70 -5.59 17.64 9.32
CA HIS A 70 -6.34 18.17 8.20
C HIS A 70 -5.42 18.66 7.07
N GLU A 71 -4.28 19.22 7.39
CA GLU A 71 -3.31 19.70 6.39
C GLU A 71 -2.78 18.54 5.56
N ALA A 72 -2.36 17.44 6.21
CA ALA A 72 -1.87 16.25 5.51
C ALA A 72 -2.97 15.63 4.65
N TYR A 73 -4.20 15.56 5.18
CA TYR A 73 -5.34 15.03 4.43
C TYR A 73 -5.66 15.89 3.20
N SER A 74 -5.63 17.21 3.34
CA SER A 74 -5.94 18.12 2.23
C SER A 74 -4.99 17.99 1.05
N LYS A 75 -3.78 17.49 1.27
CA LYS A 75 -2.80 17.23 0.20
C LYS A 75 -3.18 16.04 -0.68
N VAL A 76 -3.97 15.11 -0.15
CA VAL A 76 -4.28 13.85 -0.86
C VAL A 76 -5.77 13.67 -1.16
N GLU A 77 -6.66 14.44 -0.54
CA GLU A 77 -8.11 14.25 -0.70
C GLU A 77 -8.58 14.29 -2.15
N HIS A 78 -7.95 15.13 -2.97
CA HIS A 78 -8.28 15.23 -4.39
C HIS A 78 -7.76 14.07 -5.24
N SER A 79 -6.88 13.24 -4.67
CA SER A 79 -6.29 12.09 -5.32
C SER A 79 -6.89 10.77 -4.85
N LEU A 80 -7.75 10.80 -3.83
CA LEU A 80 -8.37 9.60 -3.26
C LEU A 80 -9.71 9.34 -3.95
N PHE A 81 -9.68 8.46 -4.94
CA PHE A 81 -10.89 8.04 -5.67
C PHE A 81 -11.11 6.54 -5.51
N ILE A 82 -12.33 6.16 -5.16
CA ILE A 82 -12.73 4.76 -5.09
C ILE A 82 -12.55 4.11 -6.47
N GLY A 83 -11.87 2.98 -6.51
CA GLY A 83 -11.55 2.24 -7.73
C GLY A 83 -10.24 2.63 -8.38
N ARG A 84 -9.61 3.71 -7.95
CA ARG A 84 -8.32 4.13 -8.47
C ARG A 84 -7.20 3.27 -7.89
N THR A 85 -6.19 3.00 -8.72
CA THR A 85 -5.01 2.21 -8.34
C THR A 85 -3.83 3.13 -8.09
N TYR A 86 -3.10 2.84 -7.01
CA TYR A 86 -1.93 3.61 -6.56
C TYR A 86 -0.71 2.71 -6.45
N PRO A 87 0.48 3.18 -6.86
CA PRO A 87 1.70 2.40 -6.69
C PRO A 87 2.06 2.17 -5.22
N ILE A 88 2.56 0.98 -4.90
CA ILE A 88 3.19 0.67 -3.62
C ILE A 88 4.70 0.67 -3.84
N GLN A 89 5.44 1.40 -3.01
CA GLN A 89 6.87 1.62 -3.22
C GLN A 89 7.70 1.32 -1.97
N ILE A 90 8.93 0.86 -2.19
CA ILE A 90 10.00 0.87 -1.20
C ILE A 90 11.10 1.75 -1.79
N ALA A 91 11.40 2.88 -1.15
CA ALA A 91 12.23 3.94 -1.70
C ALA A 91 11.69 4.39 -3.08
N SER A 92 12.49 4.39 -4.11
CA SER A 92 12.06 4.77 -5.48
C SER A 92 11.54 3.59 -6.30
N ARG A 93 11.51 2.38 -5.73
CA ARG A 93 11.13 1.17 -6.48
C ARG A 93 9.67 0.81 -6.25
N ILE A 94 8.93 0.64 -7.35
CA ILE A 94 7.54 0.18 -7.30
C ILE A 94 7.55 -1.34 -7.09
N ILE A 95 6.90 -1.79 -6.02
CA ILE A 95 6.84 -3.21 -5.65
C ILE A 95 5.45 -3.82 -5.83
N GLY A 96 4.44 -3.01 -6.08
CA GLY A 96 3.07 -3.47 -6.23
C GLY A 96 2.13 -2.33 -6.51
N GLN A 97 0.84 -2.62 -6.40
CA GLN A 97 -0.21 -1.63 -6.55
C GLN A 97 -1.35 -1.89 -5.58
N ALA A 98 -2.06 -0.83 -5.22
CA ALA A 98 -3.21 -0.87 -4.34
C ALA A 98 -4.40 -0.17 -4.99
N THR A 99 -5.55 -0.84 -5.04
CA THR A 99 -6.79 -0.26 -5.52
C THR A 99 -7.62 0.17 -4.33
N LEU A 100 -7.99 1.44 -4.29
CA LEU A 100 -8.79 2.00 -3.19
C LEU A 100 -10.23 1.56 -3.31
N LEU A 101 -10.75 0.91 -2.27
CA LEU A 101 -12.14 0.47 -2.21
C LEU A 101 -12.97 1.32 -1.25
N ASP A 102 -12.36 1.80 -0.18
CA ASP A 102 -13.00 2.71 0.78
C ASP A 102 -11.93 3.46 1.57
N PHE A 103 -12.28 4.61 2.11
CA PHE A 103 -11.37 5.42 2.91
C PHE A 103 -12.13 6.14 4.01
N SER A 104 -11.64 6.02 5.24
CA SER A 104 -12.21 6.69 6.40
C SER A 104 -11.21 7.68 6.99
N TYR A 105 -11.63 8.93 7.08
CA TYR A 105 -10.88 10.00 7.75
C TYR A 105 -11.63 10.39 9.01
N THR A 106 -11.17 9.89 10.13
CA THR A 106 -11.80 10.18 11.43
C THR A 106 -10.79 10.63 12.47
#